data_689deb47bfd6f2d93abc09de5c3a478f
#
_entry.id   689deb47bfd6f2d93abc09de5c3a478f
#
_cell.length_a   1.000
_cell.length_b   1.000
_cell.length_c   1.000
_cell.angle_alpha   90.00
_cell.angle_beta   90.00
_cell.angle_gamma   90.00
#
_symmetry.space_group_name_H-M   'P 1'
#
loop_
_entity.id
_entity.type
_entity.pdbx_description
1 polymer ?
#
loop_
_entity_poly.entity_id
_entity_poly.type
_entity_poly.pdbx_seq_one_letter_code
_entity_poly.pdbx_strand_id
1 'polypeptide(L)'
;MHRFGGRGGGRRRHGHMHGGFGQSERGSLKYDVLAILAEGPRHGYEIMGAIEERRGFRPSPGSIYPALQMLDEGDFLDSREVDGKRVYSITETGKAMLDEHLKSPEGAGDSSDRLAGMEVMGRGIRTLHSLREAVKAIARSGDLELISRAVDILTNARRELYTLLAEEK
;
A
#
# COMPACT_ATOMS: atom_id res chain seq x y z
N MET A 1 22.01 -59.66 -20.29
CA MET A 1 21.00 -59.78 -19.24
C MET A 1 21.49 -59.01 -17.98
N HIS A 2 21.24 -57.74 -17.83
CA HIS A 2 21.22 -57.04 -16.52
C HIS A 2 20.43 -55.75 -16.67
N ARG A 3 19.29 -55.71 -16.00
CA ARG A 3 18.40 -54.60 -15.88
C ARG A 3 18.90 -53.67 -14.77
N PHE A 4 19.12 -52.41 -15.04
CA PHE A 4 19.30 -51.39 -14.01
C PHE A 4 18.06 -50.48 -13.95
N GLY A 5 17.37 -50.53 -12.81
CA GLY A 5 16.23 -49.72 -12.49
C GLY A 5 16.63 -48.31 -12.14
N GLY A 6 16.05 -47.33 -12.84
CA GLY A 6 16.17 -45.89 -12.53
C GLY A 6 15.30 -45.48 -11.34
N ARG A 7 15.92 -44.97 -10.30
CA ARG A 7 15.23 -44.29 -9.19
C ARG A 7 14.90 -42.84 -9.57
N GLY A 8 13.63 -42.55 -9.76
CA GLY A 8 13.14 -41.21 -9.94
C GLY A 8 13.23 -40.39 -8.66
N GLY A 9 14.12 -39.41 -8.62
CA GLY A 9 14.21 -38.37 -7.59
C GLY A 9 13.15 -37.31 -7.79
N GLY A 10 12.07 -37.36 -6.99
CA GLY A 10 11.05 -36.31 -6.94
C GLY A 10 11.60 -35.01 -6.38
N ARG A 11 11.88 -34.05 -7.27
CA ARG A 11 12.17 -32.67 -6.86
C ARG A 11 10.89 -32.03 -6.32
N ARG A 12 10.80 -31.91 -5.02
CA ARG A 12 9.79 -31.07 -4.34
C ARG A 12 10.04 -29.62 -4.77
N ARG A 13 9.21 -29.12 -5.67
CA ARG A 13 9.11 -27.69 -5.96
C ARG A 13 8.55 -27.02 -4.72
N HIS A 14 9.41 -26.33 -3.99
CA HIS A 14 8.99 -25.35 -3.00
C HIS A 14 8.35 -24.20 -3.81
N GLY A 15 7.01 -24.19 -3.84
CA GLY A 15 6.25 -23.05 -4.32
C GLY A 15 6.49 -21.86 -3.39
N HIS A 16 7.32 -20.94 -3.80
CA HIS A 16 7.35 -19.62 -3.21
C HIS A 16 6.03 -18.96 -3.61
N MET A 17 5.09 -18.87 -2.66
CA MET A 17 3.96 -17.97 -2.77
C MET A 17 4.53 -16.54 -2.73
N HIS A 18 4.91 -16.02 -3.88
CA HIS A 18 5.00 -14.59 -4.09
C HIS A 18 3.57 -14.08 -4.11
N GLY A 19 3.16 -13.43 -3.04
CA GLY A 19 1.93 -12.64 -3.00
C GLY A 19 1.99 -11.66 -4.16
N GLY A 20 1.26 -11.97 -5.24
CA GLY A 20 1.17 -11.14 -6.42
C GLY A 20 0.41 -9.87 -6.09
N PHE A 21 1.11 -8.79 -5.78
CA PHE A 21 0.57 -7.45 -5.95
C PHE A 21 0.36 -7.25 -7.45
N GLY A 22 -0.91 -7.07 -7.84
CA GLY A 22 -1.32 -7.02 -9.23
C GLY A 22 -0.60 -5.90 -10.00
N GLN A 23 -0.47 -6.04 -11.31
CA GLN A 23 0.11 -5.01 -12.21
C GLN A 23 -0.56 -3.64 -12.06
N SER A 24 -1.84 -3.60 -11.67
CA SER A 24 -2.61 -2.40 -11.36
C SER A 24 -2.05 -1.63 -10.14
N GLU A 25 -1.60 -2.31 -9.09
CA GLU A 25 -1.05 -1.66 -7.89
C GLU A 25 0.35 -1.09 -8.12
N ARG A 26 1.17 -1.73 -8.96
CA ARG A 26 2.50 -1.21 -9.34
C ARG A 26 2.39 0.02 -10.24
N GLY A 27 1.39 0.06 -11.13
CA GLY A 27 1.08 1.23 -11.95
C GLY A 27 0.67 2.43 -11.10
N SER A 28 -0.09 2.20 -10.04
CA SER A 28 -0.53 3.20 -9.08
C SER A 28 0.62 3.74 -8.21
N LEU A 29 1.54 2.89 -7.75
CA LEU A 29 2.63 3.28 -6.84
C LEU A 29 3.57 4.32 -7.44
N LYS A 30 3.87 4.25 -8.74
CA LYS A 30 4.72 5.25 -9.41
C LYS A 30 4.11 6.65 -9.38
N TYR A 31 2.80 6.76 -9.59
CA TYR A 31 2.11 8.05 -9.56
C TYR A 31 1.95 8.57 -8.13
N ASP A 32 1.81 7.69 -7.14
CA ASP A 32 1.84 8.08 -5.74
C ASP A 32 3.18 8.71 -5.35
N VAL A 33 4.28 8.08 -5.77
CA VAL A 33 5.63 8.60 -5.56
C VAL A 33 5.79 9.97 -6.22
N LEU A 34 5.39 10.12 -7.50
CA LEU A 34 5.47 11.40 -8.20
C LEU A 34 4.63 12.48 -7.53
N ALA A 35 3.40 12.16 -7.12
CA ALA A 35 2.51 13.11 -6.45
C ALA A 35 3.05 13.56 -5.08
N ILE A 36 3.70 12.68 -4.33
CA ILE A 36 4.32 13.02 -3.05
C ILE A 36 5.55 13.90 -3.26
N LEU A 37 6.37 13.60 -4.27
CA LEU A 37 7.58 14.37 -4.57
C LEU A 37 7.29 15.71 -5.29
N ALA A 38 6.09 15.89 -5.84
CA ALA A 38 5.62 17.18 -6.33
C ALA A 38 5.43 18.21 -5.20
N GLU A 39 5.23 17.75 -3.96
CA GLU A 39 5.16 18.63 -2.78
C GLU A 39 6.54 19.05 -2.24
N GLY A 40 7.58 18.28 -2.58
CA GLY A 40 8.97 18.57 -2.19
C GLY A 40 9.84 17.32 -2.11
N PRO A 41 11.16 17.50 -2.05
CA PRO A 41 12.12 16.41 -1.93
C PRO A 41 11.93 15.63 -0.62
N ARG A 42 12.09 14.29 -0.69
CA ARG A 42 11.92 13.39 0.47
C ARG A 42 12.86 12.19 0.41
N HIS A 43 13.15 11.62 1.58
CA HIS A 43 13.81 10.32 1.69
C HIS A 43 12.82 9.17 1.39
N GLY A 44 13.33 8.02 0.95
CA GLY A 44 12.48 6.87 0.64
C GLY A 44 11.59 6.42 1.82
N TYR A 45 12.08 6.55 3.05
CA TYR A 45 11.28 6.25 4.25
C TYR A 45 10.11 7.22 4.46
N GLU A 46 10.32 8.51 4.19
CA GLU A 46 9.29 9.55 4.27
C GLU A 46 8.24 9.39 3.18
N ILE A 47 8.66 8.97 1.97
CA ILE A 47 7.74 8.63 0.88
C ILE A 47 6.81 7.48 1.29
N MET A 48 7.35 6.41 1.91
CA MET A 48 6.54 5.30 2.42
C MET A 48 5.53 5.77 3.48
N GLY A 49 5.94 6.66 4.38
CA GLY A 49 5.05 7.27 5.38
C GLY A 49 3.95 8.11 4.75
N ALA A 50 4.28 8.96 3.78
CA ALA A 50 3.31 9.80 3.08
C ALA A 50 2.31 8.97 2.25
N ILE A 51 2.72 7.83 1.67
CA ILE A 51 1.80 6.90 1.02
C ILE A 51 0.86 6.27 2.05
N GLU A 52 1.39 5.87 3.22
CA GLU A 52 0.58 5.33 4.31
C GLU A 52 -0.50 6.32 4.78
N GLU A 53 -0.14 7.60 4.93
CA GLU A 53 -1.07 8.67 5.32
C GLU A 53 -2.16 8.88 4.28
N ARG A 54 -1.83 8.83 2.99
CA ARG A 54 -2.78 9.09 1.89
C ARG A 54 -3.65 7.89 1.54
N ARG A 55 -3.06 6.71 1.50
CA ARG A 55 -3.73 5.49 1.04
C ARG A 55 -4.07 4.52 2.16
N GLY A 56 -3.53 4.75 3.37
CA GLY A 56 -3.76 3.92 4.54
C GLY A 56 -3.05 2.57 4.53
N PHE A 57 -2.19 2.30 3.55
CA PHE A 57 -1.27 1.18 3.59
C PHE A 57 0.16 1.67 3.36
N ARG A 58 1.11 1.07 4.06
CA ARG A 58 2.52 1.37 3.91
C ARG A 58 3.15 0.40 2.91
N PRO A 59 3.71 0.87 1.79
CA PRO A 59 4.42 0.00 0.87
C PRO A 59 5.67 -0.58 1.55
N SER A 60 6.02 -1.82 1.20
CA SER A 60 7.24 -2.44 1.71
C SER A 60 8.48 -1.82 1.08
N PRO A 61 9.66 -1.88 1.74
CA PRO A 61 10.92 -1.51 1.11
C PRO A 61 11.18 -2.24 -0.21
N GLY A 62 10.77 -3.53 -0.31
CA GLY A 62 10.89 -4.34 -1.51
C GLY A 62 10.01 -3.89 -2.67
N SER A 63 8.99 -3.08 -2.44
CA SER A 63 8.16 -2.48 -3.50
C SER A 63 8.55 -1.04 -3.82
N ILE A 64 8.89 -0.23 -2.82
CA ILE A 64 9.15 1.19 -3.01
C ILE A 64 10.51 1.46 -3.67
N TYR A 65 11.58 0.80 -3.22
CA TYR A 65 12.92 1.07 -3.77
C TYR A 65 13.09 0.66 -5.24
N PRO A 66 12.56 -0.46 -5.74
CA PRO A 66 12.54 -0.74 -7.18
C PRO A 66 11.72 0.27 -7.98
N ALA A 67 10.62 0.80 -7.42
CA ALA A 67 9.83 1.85 -8.08
C ALA A 67 10.60 3.18 -8.16
N LEU A 68 11.27 3.58 -7.08
CA LEU A 68 12.14 4.76 -7.04
C LEU A 68 13.30 4.63 -8.03
N GLN A 69 13.95 3.46 -8.09
CA GLN A 69 15.05 3.21 -9.02
C GLN A 69 14.57 3.29 -10.48
N MET A 70 13.44 2.68 -10.81
CA MET A 70 12.87 2.72 -12.16
C MET A 70 12.52 4.16 -12.59
N LEU A 71 12.00 4.98 -11.67
CA LEU A 71 11.68 6.37 -11.92
C LEU A 71 12.94 7.25 -12.07
N ASP A 72 14.00 6.97 -11.31
CA ASP A 72 15.31 7.62 -11.38
C ASP A 72 16.00 7.27 -12.72
N GLU A 73 16.04 5.99 -13.10
CA GLU A 73 16.58 5.51 -14.39
C GLU A 73 15.81 6.06 -15.61
N GLY A 74 14.54 6.38 -15.44
CA GLY A 74 13.69 6.98 -16.48
C GLY A 74 13.70 8.51 -16.50
N ASP A 75 14.59 9.19 -15.77
CA ASP A 75 14.68 10.65 -15.66
C ASP A 75 13.39 11.33 -15.12
N PHE A 76 12.52 10.58 -14.43
CA PHE A 76 11.31 11.13 -13.77
C PHE A 76 11.60 11.64 -12.37
N LEU A 77 12.65 11.13 -11.74
CA LEU A 77 13.20 11.57 -10.47
C LEU A 77 14.68 11.93 -10.61
N ASP A 78 15.14 12.76 -9.71
CA ASP A 78 16.57 13.00 -9.44
C ASP A 78 16.86 12.52 -8.02
N SER A 79 17.98 11.82 -7.82
CA SER A 79 18.39 11.33 -6.51
C SER A 79 19.77 11.88 -6.13
N ARG A 80 19.90 12.37 -4.90
CA ARG A 80 21.16 12.86 -4.34
C ARG A 80 21.35 12.35 -2.93
N GLU A 81 22.60 12.20 -2.54
CA GLU A 81 22.95 11.85 -1.18
C GLU A 81 23.07 13.11 -0.33
N VAL A 82 22.35 13.15 0.79
CA VAL A 82 22.39 14.22 1.79
C VAL A 82 22.53 13.53 3.16
N ASP A 83 23.59 13.85 3.89
CA ASP A 83 23.89 13.28 5.21
C ASP A 83 23.86 11.74 5.24
N GLY A 84 24.42 11.09 4.21
CA GLY A 84 24.48 9.64 4.09
C GLY A 84 23.14 8.98 3.77
N LYS A 85 22.10 9.76 3.39
CA LYS A 85 20.79 9.28 3.00
C LYS A 85 20.43 9.76 1.60
N ARG A 86 19.76 8.90 0.82
CA ARG A 86 19.30 9.25 -0.51
C ARG A 86 18.01 10.06 -0.42
N VAL A 87 18.02 11.27 -0.96
CA VAL A 87 16.87 12.17 -1.12
C VAL A 87 16.45 12.15 -2.58
N TYR A 88 15.17 12.02 -2.82
CA TYR A 88 14.56 12.01 -4.15
C TYR A 88 13.81 13.32 -4.39
N SER A 89 13.87 13.83 -5.61
CA SER A 89 13.11 14.98 -6.08
C SER A 89 12.49 14.69 -7.44
N ILE A 90 11.32 15.26 -7.72
CA ILE A 90 10.68 15.11 -9.02
C ILE A 90 11.35 16.03 -10.06
N THR A 91 11.57 15.52 -11.27
CA THR A 91 12.06 16.29 -12.41
C THR A 91 10.90 16.95 -13.17
N GLU A 92 11.23 17.82 -14.14
CA GLU A 92 10.19 18.37 -15.04
C GLU A 92 9.52 17.27 -15.88
N THR A 93 10.27 16.25 -16.30
CA THR A 93 9.73 15.05 -16.97
C THR A 93 8.77 14.29 -16.08
N GLY A 94 9.11 14.14 -14.80
CA GLY A 94 8.25 13.50 -13.79
C GLY A 94 6.95 14.28 -13.56
N LYS A 95 7.03 15.61 -13.49
CA LYS A 95 5.83 16.48 -13.38
C LYS A 95 4.94 16.34 -14.60
N ALA A 96 5.52 16.37 -15.81
CA ALA A 96 4.77 16.19 -17.04
C ALA A 96 4.06 14.82 -17.09
N MET A 97 4.73 13.74 -16.67
CA MET A 97 4.13 12.40 -16.56
C MET A 97 2.96 12.37 -15.57
N LEU A 98 3.10 13.03 -14.42
CA LEU A 98 2.03 13.13 -13.44
C LEU A 98 0.84 13.91 -13.99
N ASP A 99 1.08 15.05 -14.62
CA ASP A 99 0.05 15.90 -15.23
C ASP A 99 -0.69 15.17 -16.37
N GLU A 100 0.02 14.41 -17.19
CA GLU A 100 -0.59 13.60 -18.24
C GLU A 100 -1.47 12.50 -17.65
N HIS A 101 -1.00 11.82 -16.60
CA HIS A 101 -1.79 10.82 -15.89
C HIS A 101 -3.07 11.40 -15.27
N LEU A 102 -2.99 12.60 -14.68
CA LEU A 102 -4.15 13.29 -14.11
C LEU A 102 -5.16 13.75 -15.17
N LYS A 103 -4.71 14.00 -16.43
CA LYS A 103 -5.56 14.38 -17.56
C LYS A 103 -6.07 13.19 -18.38
N SER A 104 -5.47 12.02 -18.26
CA SER A 104 -5.89 10.83 -19.01
C SER A 104 -7.22 10.28 -18.49
N PRO A 105 -8.05 9.63 -19.36
CA PRO A 105 -9.29 8.98 -18.91
C PRO A 105 -9.05 7.90 -17.85
N GLU A 106 -7.87 7.31 -17.83
CA GLU A 106 -7.45 6.37 -16.76
C GLU A 106 -7.11 7.08 -15.45
N GLY A 107 -6.68 8.35 -15.51
CA GLY A 107 -6.50 9.24 -14.36
C GLY A 107 -7.70 10.15 -14.09
N ALA A 108 -8.45 10.51 -15.15
CA ALA A 108 -9.59 11.42 -15.13
C ALA A 108 -10.95 10.70 -15.04
N GLY A 109 -10.97 9.36 -15.06
CA GLY A 109 -12.18 8.59 -14.86
C GLY A 109 -12.80 8.96 -13.50
N ASP A 110 -13.76 9.89 -13.58
CA ASP A 110 -14.60 10.35 -12.48
C ASP A 110 -13.82 10.84 -11.26
N SER A 111 -13.03 11.92 -11.47
CA SER A 111 -12.15 12.48 -10.43
C SER A 111 -12.93 12.95 -9.21
N SER A 112 -14.19 13.33 -9.31
CA SER A 112 -15.02 13.71 -8.16
C SER A 112 -15.44 12.48 -7.34
N ASP A 113 -15.90 11.42 -8.00
CA ASP A 113 -16.33 10.19 -7.31
C ASP A 113 -15.15 9.34 -6.85
N ARG A 114 -14.03 9.33 -7.60
CA ARG A 114 -12.79 8.69 -7.15
C ARG A 114 -12.14 9.43 -5.99
N LEU A 115 -12.07 10.76 -6.03
CA LEU A 115 -11.57 11.56 -4.91
C LEU A 115 -12.47 11.39 -3.69
N ALA A 116 -13.80 11.39 -3.85
CA ALA A 116 -14.73 11.08 -2.79
C ALA A 116 -14.56 9.65 -2.28
N GLY A 117 -14.43 8.66 -3.17
CA GLY A 117 -14.19 7.27 -2.83
C GLY A 117 -12.83 7.07 -2.14
N MET A 118 -11.77 7.72 -2.61
CA MET A 118 -10.45 7.71 -1.97
C MET A 118 -10.47 8.40 -0.60
N GLU A 119 -11.21 9.48 -0.45
CA GLU A 119 -11.37 10.17 0.84
C GLU A 119 -12.15 9.31 1.83
N VAL A 120 -13.23 8.67 1.39
CA VAL A 120 -14.01 7.71 2.20
C VAL A 120 -13.16 6.51 2.58
N MET A 121 -12.42 5.92 1.63
CA MET A 121 -11.49 4.83 1.86
C MET A 121 -10.40 5.25 2.86
N GLY A 122 -9.77 6.40 2.65
CA GLY A 122 -8.73 6.92 3.53
C GLY A 122 -9.26 7.20 4.95
N ARG A 123 -10.50 7.69 5.09
CA ARG A 123 -11.17 7.80 6.40
C ARG A 123 -11.39 6.44 7.03
N GLY A 124 -11.90 5.46 6.27
CA GLY A 124 -12.12 4.10 6.74
C GLY A 124 -10.84 3.47 7.30
N ILE A 125 -9.73 3.61 6.59
CA ILE A 125 -8.44 3.06 7.00
C ILE A 125 -7.89 3.78 8.25
N ARG A 126 -7.98 5.12 8.32
CA ARG A 126 -7.61 5.87 9.54
C ARG A 126 -8.45 5.44 10.74
N THR A 127 -9.75 5.20 10.52
CA THR A 127 -10.66 4.70 11.56
C THR A 127 -10.25 3.30 12.04
N LEU A 128 -9.90 2.39 11.12
CA LEU A 128 -9.39 1.06 11.48
C LEU A 128 -8.07 1.15 12.25
N HIS A 129 -7.16 2.05 11.86
CA HIS A 129 -5.91 2.24 12.58
C HIS A 129 -6.15 2.75 14.02
N SER A 130 -6.98 3.78 14.19
CA SER A 130 -7.31 4.33 15.51
C SER A 130 -8.05 3.31 16.39
N LEU A 131 -8.95 2.52 15.78
CA LEU A 131 -9.64 1.43 16.46
C LEU A 131 -8.66 0.36 16.96
N ARG A 132 -7.70 -0.03 16.12
CA ARG A 132 -6.65 -0.98 16.50
C ARG A 132 -5.83 -0.48 17.69
N GLU A 133 -5.45 0.81 17.70
CA GLU A 133 -4.69 1.38 18.83
C GLU A 133 -5.53 1.45 20.11
N ALA A 134 -6.82 1.78 20.01
CA ALA A 134 -7.75 1.75 21.14
C ALA A 134 -7.87 0.33 21.72
N VAL A 135 -8.04 -0.68 20.85
CA VAL A 135 -8.10 -2.09 21.28
C VAL A 135 -6.82 -2.54 21.98
N LYS A 136 -5.66 -2.14 21.46
CA LYS A 136 -4.38 -2.42 22.12
C LYS A 136 -4.26 -1.74 23.49
N ALA A 137 -4.73 -0.50 23.62
CA ALA A 137 -4.72 0.20 24.91
C ALA A 137 -5.61 -0.52 25.94
N ILE A 138 -6.81 -0.92 25.53
CA ILE A 138 -7.73 -1.70 26.37
C ILE A 138 -7.10 -3.05 26.77
N ALA A 139 -6.51 -3.77 25.81
CA ALA A 139 -5.85 -5.05 26.10
C ALA A 139 -4.68 -4.92 27.11
N ARG A 140 -3.95 -3.79 27.04
CA ARG A 140 -2.84 -3.51 27.99
C ARG A 140 -3.31 -3.11 29.39
N SER A 141 -4.56 -2.66 29.56
CA SER A 141 -5.08 -2.29 30.87
C SER A 141 -5.21 -3.48 31.83
N GLY A 142 -5.33 -4.70 31.29
CA GLY A 142 -5.58 -5.91 32.06
C GLY A 142 -6.98 -5.98 32.68
N ASP A 143 -7.84 -5.00 32.43
CA ASP A 143 -9.22 -4.96 32.92
C ASP A 143 -10.09 -5.89 32.08
N LEU A 144 -10.46 -7.04 32.65
CA LEU A 144 -11.24 -8.07 31.96
C LEU A 144 -12.66 -7.60 31.59
N GLU A 145 -13.28 -6.75 32.42
CA GLU A 145 -14.60 -6.21 32.12
C GLU A 145 -14.54 -5.26 30.93
N LEU A 146 -13.56 -4.36 30.92
CA LEU A 146 -13.34 -3.43 29.82
C LEU A 146 -13.00 -4.17 28.51
N ILE A 147 -12.18 -5.22 28.59
CA ILE A 147 -11.84 -6.08 27.45
C ILE A 147 -13.09 -6.78 26.90
N SER A 148 -13.93 -7.35 27.78
CA SER A 148 -15.18 -8.02 27.36
C SER A 148 -16.10 -7.07 26.63
N ARG A 149 -16.33 -5.87 27.16
CA ARG A 149 -17.14 -4.83 26.52
C ARG A 149 -16.59 -4.42 25.15
N ALA A 150 -15.28 -4.30 25.01
CA ALA A 150 -14.65 -3.98 23.74
C ALA A 150 -14.87 -5.10 22.70
N VAL A 151 -14.79 -6.37 23.10
CA VAL A 151 -15.07 -7.53 22.25
C VAL A 151 -16.54 -7.51 21.76
N ASP A 152 -17.48 -7.19 22.63
CA ASP A 152 -18.89 -7.09 22.26
C ASP A 152 -19.14 -5.99 21.23
N ILE A 153 -18.55 -4.80 21.42
CA ILE A 153 -18.62 -3.69 20.46
C ILE A 153 -18.07 -4.11 19.09
N LEU A 154 -16.88 -4.71 19.04
CA LEU A 154 -16.26 -5.16 17.80
C LEU A 154 -17.08 -6.26 17.10
N THR A 155 -17.67 -7.16 17.88
CA THR A 155 -18.52 -8.23 17.35
C THR A 155 -19.80 -7.68 16.74
N ASN A 156 -20.42 -6.67 17.34
CA ASN A 156 -21.59 -6.01 16.81
C ASN A 156 -21.26 -5.21 15.55
N ALA A 157 -20.21 -4.40 15.57
CA ALA A 157 -19.75 -3.65 14.40
C ALA A 157 -19.44 -4.58 13.21
N ARG A 158 -18.79 -5.72 13.45
CA ARG A 158 -18.54 -6.73 12.42
C ARG A 158 -19.85 -7.26 11.83
N ARG A 159 -20.84 -7.57 12.66
CA ARG A 159 -22.15 -8.06 12.22
C ARG A 159 -22.86 -7.06 11.33
N GLU A 160 -22.89 -5.78 11.73
CA GLU A 160 -23.48 -4.70 10.95
C GLU A 160 -22.82 -4.54 9.59
N LEU A 161 -21.47 -4.59 9.52
CA LEU A 161 -20.74 -4.52 8.26
C LEU A 161 -21.08 -5.69 7.31
N TYR A 162 -21.25 -6.91 7.83
CA TYR A 162 -21.68 -8.05 7.02
C TYR A 162 -23.15 -7.93 6.57
N THR A 163 -24.00 -7.30 7.35
CA THR A 163 -25.38 -7.01 6.94
C THR A 163 -25.41 -6.05 5.76
N LEU A 164 -24.63 -4.95 5.80
CA LEU A 164 -24.49 -4.02 4.67
C LEU A 164 -24.02 -4.73 3.39
N LEU A 165 -23.04 -5.63 3.50
CA LEU A 165 -22.58 -6.42 2.34
C LEU A 165 -23.64 -7.38 1.78
N ALA A 166 -24.58 -7.81 2.59
CA ALA A 166 -25.66 -8.71 2.16
C ALA A 166 -26.82 -7.95 1.50
N GLU A 167 -27.01 -6.67 1.83
CA GLU A 167 -28.06 -5.80 1.27
C GLU A 167 -27.72 -5.30 -0.15
N GLU A 168 -26.42 -5.29 -0.55
CA GLU A 168 -25.98 -4.88 -1.89
C GLU A 168 -26.10 -5.98 -2.96
N LYS A 169 -26.66 -7.13 -2.66
CA LYS A 169 -26.93 -8.23 -3.62
C LYS A 169 -28.39 -8.32 -4.00
#